data_ef3d9c15a26667efe3e18808ea63ad30
#
_entry.id   ef3d9c15a26667efe3e18808ea63ad30
#
_cell.length_a   1.000
_cell.length_b   1.000
_cell.length_c   1.000
_cell.angle_alpha   90.00
_cell.angle_beta   90.00
_cell.angle_gamma   90.00
#
_symmetry.space_group_name_H-M   'P 1'
#
loop_
_entity.id
_entity.type
_entity.pdbx_description
1 polymer ?
#
loop_
_entity_poly.entity_id
_entity_poly.type
_entity_poly.pdbx_seq_one_letter_code
_entity_poly.pdbx_strand_id
1 'polypeptide(L)'
;MAGIGRPTFLAELTKRIKTKYPHIMVQYHGHSGPGFSPASMLEVARAGADYLDVAVEPLSWGKVHPDVITIREMLKADGFTVKDLNMNAYMDVRALTQKFMDEFLGYWIDPNNSHMSSLLVGCGLPGGMMGSMMADLKGFHGAINASLRAQGKSELTLDQLMVMLFQEVEYVWPRLGYPPLVTPFSQYVKNTALMNLMSTLKGQPRWTTIDKDTWNMILGKMGTLPGELAPEIVQLAKDKGLEFYTGTPQDAFPNELDKFRNMMKEEGWDCGQDDEELFEFAMHERQYRDYKSGVAKERFLKDLEAAREKAGAPKIVVRPVVEVPKYPVEDYLKKYPTAVPVQAPVKGKILWEVDVDDVSMLPRTGAQVNAGEPMGYVQTYYGMEEIVPAVDGRVLAVCSAQGEQILKGEVVAIVLPDKED
;
A
#
# COMPACT_ATOMS: atom_id res chain seq x y z
N MET A 1 0.08 -1.08 15.02
CA MET A 1 -1.17 -0.76 15.77
C MET A 1 -2.14 -0.04 14.84
N ALA A 2 -3.46 -0.18 15.07
CA ALA A 2 -4.49 0.50 14.26
C ALA A 2 -4.52 2.04 14.37
N GLY A 3 -3.62 2.64 15.12
CA GLY A 3 -3.62 4.08 15.43
C GLY A 3 -4.63 4.49 16.51
N ILE A 4 -5.24 3.54 17.20
CA ILE A 4 -6.22 3.78 18.27
C ILE A 4 -5.59 3.97 19.65
N GLY A 5 -4.28 3.70 19.78
CA GLY A 5 -3.56 3.94 21.01
C GLY A 5 -3.56 5.42 21.37
N ARG A 6 -4.07 5.75 22.55
CA ARG A 6 -4.08 7.14 23.01
C ARG A 6 -2.67 7.64 23.21
N PRO A 7 -2.30 8.85 22.76
CA PRO A 7 -0.93 9.37 22.82
C PRO A 7 -0.30 9.26 24.21
N THR A 8 -1.02 9.68 25.24
CA THR A 8 -0.55 9.65 26.63
C THR A 8 -0.31 8.24 27.17
N PHE A 9 -1.14 7.26 26.79
CA PHE A 9 -0.96 5.87 27.19
C PHE A 9 0.30 5.28 26.53
N LEU A 10 0.49 5.54 25.24
CA LEU A 10 1.65 5.05 24.50
C LEU A 10 2.96 5.68 25.01
N ALA A 11 2.93 6.96 25.35
CA ALA A 11 4.05 7.64 25.98
C ALA A 11 4.41 6.99 27.34
N GLU A 12 3.44 6.75 28.20
CA GLU A 12 3.64 6.11 29.49
C GLU A 12 4.20 4.68 29.33
N LEU A 13 3.66 3.91 28.38
CA LEU A 13 4.17 2.57 28.08
C LEU A 13 5.63 2.64 27.61
N THR A 14 5.95 3.52 26.68
CA THR A 14 7.32 3.74 26.18
C THR A 14 8.26 4.11 27.31
N LYS A 15 7.86 5.06 28.16
CA LYS A 15 8.64 5.50 29.33
C LYS A 15 8.91 4.34 30.28
N ARG A 16 7.91 3.51 30.60
CA ARG A 16 8.07 2.34 31.46
C ARG A 16 9.04 1.32 30.87
N ILE A 17 8.94 1.06 29.57
CA ILE A 17 9.88 0.15 28.89
C ILE A 17 11.30 0.70 28.97
N LYS A 18 11.52 1.96 28.61
CA LYS A 18 12.86 2.60 28.63
C LYS A 18 13.43 2.70 30.05
N THR A 19 12.58 2.90 31.04
CA THR A 19 13.01 2.93 32.47
C THR A 19 13.44 1.54 32.93
N LYS A 20 12.66 0.50 32.59
CA LYS A 20 12.96 -0.87 33.03
C LYS A 20 14.10 -1.51 32.22
N TYR A 21 14.20 -1.15 30.94
CA TYR A 21 15.15 -1.72 29.99
C TYR A 21 15.82 -0.60 29.17
N PRO A 22 16.74 0.21 29.78
CA PRO A 22 17.26 1.42 29.13
C PRO A 22 18.09 1.18 27.87
N HIS A 23 18.62 -0.02 27.70
CA HIS A 23 19.41 -0.42 26.53
C HIS A 23 18.59 -1.03 25.38
N ILE A 24 17.29 -1.30 25.60
CA ILE A 24 16.42 -1.82 24.53
C ILE A 24 15.97 -0.68 23.65
N MET A 25 16.07 -0.87 22.34
CA MET A 25 15.53 0.06 21.35
C MET A 25 14.01 -0.13 21.22
N VAL A 26 13.29 0.98 21.22
CA VAL A 26 11.83 1.02 21.10
C VAL A 26 11.46 1.61 19.74
N GLN A 27 10.81 0.82 18.93
CA GLN A 27 10.24 1.24 17.64
C GLN A 27 8.73 1.39 17.77
N TYR A 28 8.22 2.54 17.37
CA TYR A 28 6.78 2.78 17.34
C TYR A 28 6.24 2.59 15.92
N HIS A 29 5.31 1.63 15.80
CA HIS A 29 4.57 1.34 14.59
C HIS A 29 3.09 1.64 14.82
N GLY A 30 2.58 2.72 14.22
CA GLY A 30 1.18 3.13 14.40
C GLY A 30 0.59 3.75 13.14
N HIS A 31 -0.55 3.21 12.69
CA HIS A 31 -1.29 3.71 11.54
C HIS A 31 -2.01 5.02 11.85
N SER A 32 -2.33 5.83 10.85
CA SER A 32 -3.05 7.10 11.03
C SER A 32 -4.46 6.88 11.58
N GLY A 33 -5.16 5.86 11.08
CA GLY A 33 -6.43 5.37 11.64
C GLY A 33 -7.45 6.47 11.95
N PRO A 34 -7.77 6.69 13.23
CA PRO A 34 -8.70 7.74 13.67
C PRO A 34 -8.06 9.14 13.78
N GLY A 35 -6.79 9.30 13.41
CA GLY A 35 -6.09 10.58 13.43
C GLY A 35 -5.16 10.80 14.63
N PHE A 36 -4.99 9.83 15.52
CA PHE A 36 -4.13 10.00 16.72
C PHE A 36 -2.65 9.85 16.41
N SER A 37 -2.27 9.23 15.29
CA SER A 37 -0.90 8.78 15.06
C SER A 37 0.16 9.89 15.09
N PRO A 38 -0.04 11.07 14.48
CA PRO A 38 0.95 12.15 14.59
C PRO A 38 1.19 12.58 16.05
N ALA A 39 0.12 12.73 16.82
CA ALA A 39 0.23 13.05 18.25
C ALA A 39 0.91 11.91 19.03
N SER A 40 0.55 10.66 18.74
CA SER A 40 1.17 9.49 19.35
C SER A 40 2.66 9.39 19.06
N MET A 41 3.06 9.66 17.79
CA MET A 41 4.46 9.67 17.38
C MET A 41 5.28 10.72 18.16
N LEU A 42 4.73 11.93 18.30
CA LEU A 42 5.38 12.99 19.07
C LEU A 42 5.52 12.60 20.55
N GLU A 43 4.47 12.09 21.16
CA GLU A 43 4.48 11.71 22.57
C GLU A 43 5.39 10.51 22.87
N VAL A 44 5.44 9.50 22.01
CA VAL A 44 6.37 8.37 22.19
C VAL A 44 7.83 8.79 21.94
N ALA A 45 8.08 9.72 21.01
CA ALA A 45 9.41 10.30 20.81
C ALA A 45 9.89 11.03 22.08
N ARG A 46 9.04 11.89 22.67
CA ARG A 46 9.31 12.56 23.96
C ARG A 46 9.57 11.57 25.10
N ALA A 47 8.91 10.41 25.07
CA ALA A 47 9.07 9.34 26.04
C ALA A 47 10.31 8.46 25.79
N GLY A 48 11.08 8.69 24.73
CA GLY A 48 12.34 8.03 24.43
C GLY A 48 12.25 6.89 23.42
N ALA A 49 11.26 6.86 22.55
CA ALA A 49 11.27 5.94 21.42
C ALA A 49 12.46 6.25 20.49
N ASP A 50 13.10 5.21 19.99
CA ASP A 50 14.29 5.32 19.14
C ASP A 50 13.95 5.39 17.65
N TYR A 51 12.83 4.75 17.24
CA TYR A 51 12.37 4.70 15.86
C TYR A 51 10.87 4.97 15.76
N LEU A 52 10.49 5.66 14.68
CA LEU A 52 9.10 5.91 14.30
C LEU A 52 8.89 5.44 12.87
N ASP A 53 7.90 4.59 12.64
CA ASP A 53 7.55 4.12 11.31
C ASP A 53 6.67 5.15 10.61
N VAL A 54 7.08 5.57 9.44
CA VAL A 54 6.42 6.58 8.62
C VAL A 54 6.21 6.07 7.21
N ALA A 55 5.43 6.77 6.41
CA ALA A 55 5.16 6.45 5.01
C ALA A 55 5.60 7.57 4.08
N VAL A 56 5.49 7.32 2.78
CA VAL A 56 5.76 8.26 1.70
C VAL A 56 4.50 8.40 0.83
N GLU A 57 4.14 9.63 0.43
CA GLU A 57 3.08 9.84 -0.54
C GLU A 57 3.36 9.11 -1.87
N PRO A 58 2.30 8.63 -2.56
CA PRO A 58 0.87 8.77 -2.27
C PRO A 58 0.31 7.71 -1.32
N LEU A 59 1.14 6.84 -0.74
CA LEU A 59 0.73 5.74 0.13
C LEU A 59 0.83 6.10 1.64
N SER A 60 0.78 7.39 1.98
CA SER A 60 0.73 7.86 3.37
C SER A 60 -0.71 8.19 3.81
N TRP A 61 -0.90 8.38 5.12
CA TRP A 61 -2.16 8.77 5.76
C TRP A 61 -3.24 7.68 5.76
N GLY A 62 -4.48 8.07 6.04
CA GLY A 62 -5.62 7.17 6.06
C GLY A 62 -5.42 5.95 6.95
N LYS A 63 -5.43 4.78 6.34
CA LYS A 63 -5.20 3.49 7.03
C LYS A 63 -3.73 3.06 7.08
N VAL A 64 -2.83 3.94 6.62
CA VAL A 64 -1.38 3.74 6.63
C VAL A 64 -0.73 4.68 7.65
N HIS A 65 0.58 4.82 7.63
CA HIS A 65 1.32 5.73 8.51
C HIS A 65 1.21 7.19 8.07
N PRO A 66 1.43 8.16 8.97
CA PRO A 66 1.67 9.54 8.59
C PRO A 66 2.87 9.69 7.67
N ASP A 67 2.86 10.76 6.88
CA ASP A 67 3.96 11.05 5.98
C ASP A 67 5.23 11.47 6.72
N VAL A 68 6.37 11.03 6.19
CA VAL A 68 7.70 11.30 6.77
C VAL A 68 8.00 12.79 6.87
N ILE A 69 7.57 13.61 5.90
CA ILE A 69 7.80 15.07 5.91
C ILE A 69 7.09 15.68 7.12
N THR A 70 5.83 15.35 7.32
CA THR A 70 5.03 15.89 8.42
C THR A 70 5.62 15.54 9.77
N ILE A 71 5.95 14.25 9.99
CA ILE A 71 6.49 13.81 11.27
C ILE A 71 7.86 14.42 11.53
N ARG A 72 8.71 14.50 10.52
CA ARG A 72 10.00 15.14 10.60
C ARG A 72 9.89 16.62 11.03
N GLU A 73 9.01 17.39 10.41
CA GLU A 73 8.81 18.80 10.74
C GLU A 73 8.22 18.99 12.15
N MET A 74 7.31 18.10 12.57
CA MET A 74 6.78 18.11 13.94
C MET A 74 7.90 17.85 14.98
N LEU A 75 8.76 16.87 14.74
CA LEU A 75 9.88 16.55 15.62
C LEU A 75 10.88 17.69 15.68
N LYS A 76 11.22 18.31 14.55
CA LYS A 76 12.11 19.50 14.51
C LYS A 76 11.52 20.67 15.30
N ALA A 77 10.24 20.95 15.14
CA ALA A 77 9.55 22.00 15.88
C ALA A 77 9.54 21.74 17.39
N ASP A 78 9.57 20.47 17.81
CA ASP A 78 9.66 20.07 19.22
C ASP A 78 11.11 19.97 19.74
N GLY A 79 12.10 20.35 18.94
CA GLY A 79 13.51 20.44 19.34
C GLY A 79 14.33 19.17 19.10
N PHE A 80 13.79 18.14 18.43
CA PHE A 80 14.55 16.96 18.07
C PHE A 80 15.50 17.23 16.90
N THR A 81 16.70 16.64 16.97
CA THR A 81 17.61 16.59 15.81
C THR A 81 17.21 15.43 14.91
N VAL A 82 16.75 15.74 13.71
CA VAL A 82 16.31 14.75 12.72
C VAL A 82 17.12 14.94 11.44
N LYS A 83 17.58 13.82 10.84
CA LYS A 83 18.32 13.87 9.57
C LYS A 83 17.52 14.58 8.48
N ASP A 84 18.24 15.29 7.62
CA ASP A 84 17.62 15.90 6.47
C ASP A 84 17.18 14.85 5.45
N LEU A 85 15.99 15.07 4.90
CA LEU A 85 15.43 14.25 3.85
C LEU A 85 15.99 14.72 2.49
N ASN A 86 16.43 13.76 1.68
CA ASN A 86 16.73 14.07 0.29
C ASN A 86 15.40 14.26 -0.46
N MET A 87 14.99 15.52 -0.61
CA MET A 87 13.69 15.85 -1.24
C MET A 87 13.63 15.44 -2.71
N ASN A 88 14.75 15.43 -3.43
CA ASN A 88 14.75 14.95 -4.82
C ASN A 88 14.44 13.44 -4.86
N ALA A 89 15.11 12.66 -4.03
CA ALA A 89 14.83 11.22 -3.92
C ALA A 89 13.39 10.95 -3.45
N TYR A 90 12.87 11.74 -2.50
CA TYR A 90 11.47 11.66 -2.07
C TYR A 90 10.51 11.87 -3.25
N MET A 91 10.73 12.93 -4.04
CA MET A 91 9.89 13.23 -5.21
C MET A 91 9.98 12.15 -6.28
N ASP A 92 11.15 11.57 -6.50
CA ASP A 92 11.33 10.46 -7.44
C ASP A 92 10.54 9.21 -7.00
N VAL A 93 10.67 8.83 -5.72
CA VAL A 93 9.91 7.70 -5.15
C VAL A 93 8.41 7.96 -5.25
N ARG A 94 7.96 9.18 -4.90
CA ARG A 94 6.56 9.58 -5.00
C ARG A 94 6.03 9.44 -6.42
N ALA A 95 6.76 9.97 -7.40
CA ALA A 95 6.36 9.92 -8.80
C ALA A 95 6.30 8.49 -9.34
N LEU A 96 7.31 7.66 -9.03
CA LEU A 96 7.33 6.25 -9.41
C LEU A 96 6.18 5.46 -8.77
N THR A 97 5.91 5.70 -7.49
CA THR A 97 4.81 5.06 -6.78
C THR A 97 3.46 5.49 -7.36
N GLN A 98 3.27 6.78 -7.66
CA GLN A 98 2.05 7.26 -8.30
C GLN A 98 1.85 6.61 -9.67
N LYS A 99 2.90 6.54 -10.50
CA LYS A 99 2.84 5.84 -11.79
C LYS A 99 2.42 4.38 -11.63
N PHE A 100 3.01 3.68 -10.67
CA PHE A 100 2.65 2.29 -10.38
C PHE A 100 1.19 2.15 -9.93
N MET A 101 0.69 3.09 -9.12
CA MET A 101 -0.72 3.12 -8.73
C MET A 101 -1.64 3.36 -9.93
N ASP A 102 -1.31 4.32 -10.79
CA ASP A 102 -2.12 4.66 -11.96
C ASP A 102 -2.19 3.51 -12.97
N GLU A 103 -1.09 2.80 -13.15
CA GLU A 103 -0.99 1.69 -14.11
C GLU A 103 -1.57 0.36 -13.58
N PHE A 104 -1.44 0.09 -12.27
CA PHE A 104 -1.74 -1.21 -11.68
C PHE A 104 -2.52 -1.13 -10.36
N LEU A 105 -1.87 -0.69 -9.30
CA LEU A 105 -2.30 -0.90 -7.94
C LEU A 105 -3.59 -0.15 -7.60
N GLY A 106 -3.79 1.03 -8.16
CA GLY A 106 -4.94 1.89 -7.92
C GLY A 106 -6.28 1.25 -8.27
N TYR A 107 -6.30 0.26 -9.17
CA TYR A 107 -7.52 -0.47 -9.52
C TYR A 107 -8.01 -1.41 -8.42
N TRP A 108 -7.15 -1.79 -7.48
CA TRP A 108 -7.47 -2.68 -6.36
C TRP A 108 -7.51 -1.98 -4.99
N ILE A 109 -6.94 -0.78 -4.91
CA ILE A 109 -7.00 0.01 -3.66
C ILE A 109 -8.35 0.71 -3.58
N ASP A 110 -9.12 0.44 -2.51
CA ASP A 110 -10.32 1.20 -2.21
C ASP A 110 -9.91 2.65 -1.87
N PRO A 111 -10.42 3.68 -2.60
CA PRO A 111 -10.09 5.09 -2.33
C PRO A 111 -10.31 5.51 -0.87
N ASN A 112 -11.24 4.85 -0.16
CA ASN A 112 -11.47 5.10 1.25
C ASN A 112 -10.29 4.71 2.16
N ASN A 113 -9.30 3.98 1.64
CA ASN A 113 -8.09 3.65 2.41
C ASN A 113 -7.23 4.89 2.69
N SER A 114 -7.33 5.94 1.90
CA SER A 114 -6.65 7.21 2.12
C SER A 114 -7.34 8.09 3.18
N HIS A 115 -8.56 7.75 3.62
CA HIS A 115 -9.30 8.53 4.59
C HIS A 115 -9.11 8.00 6.01
N MET A 116 -8.91 8.92 6.94
CA MET A 116 -9.00 8.63 8.37
C MET A 116 -10.48 8.47 8.79
N SER A 117 -10.74 7.63 9.78
CA SER A 117 -12.09 7.41 10.30
C SER A 117 -12.10 7.32 11.82
N SER A 118 -12.84 8.20 12.46
CA SER A 118 -13.04 8.17 13.92
C SER A 118 -13.76 6.91 14.40
N LEU A 119 -14.49 6.20 13.52
CA LEU A 119 -15.16 4.94 13.87
C LEU A 119 -14.17 3.81 14.21
N LEU A 120 -12.89 3.97 13.87
CA LEU A 120 -11.84 3.03 14.25
C LEU A 120 -11.51 3.06 15.74
N VAL A 121 -11.91 4.10 16.46
CA VAL A 121 -11.72 4.17 17.91
C VAL A 121 -12.55 3.08 18.57
N GLY A 122 -11.91 2.18 19.28
CA GLY A 122 -12.57 1.09 20.02
C GLY A 122 -12.52 -0.28 19.34
N CYS A 123 -12.33 -0.38 18.01
CA CYS A 123 -12.31 -1.69 17.35
C CYS A 123 -11.06 -2.54 17.66
N GLY A 124 -10.00 -1.96 18.16
CA GLY A 124 -8.76 -2.67 18.55
C GLY A 124 -7.95 -3.29 17.42
N LEU A 125 -8.49 -3.38 16.21
CA LEU A 125 -7.85 -4.06 15.09
C LEU A 125 -6.78 -3.20 14.40
N PRO A 126 -5.71 -3.80 13.83
CA PRO A 126 -4.74 -3.09 13.01
C PRO A 126 -5.38 -2.39 11.81
N GLY A 127 -4.84 -1.22 11.41
CA GLY A 127 -5.37 -0.43 10.30
C GLY A 127 -5.46 -1.22 8.98
N GLY A 128 -4.46 -2.05 8.67
CA GLY A 128 -4.50 -2.94 7.50
C GLY A 128 -5.63 -3.97 7.53
N MET A 129 -6.05 -4.42 8.71
CA MET A 129 -7.19 -5.34 8.86
C MET A 129 -8.53 -4.69 8.51
N MET A 130 -8.65 -3.36 8.64
CA MET A 130 -9.87 -2.65 8.29
C MET A 130 -10.20 -2.78 6.81
N GLY A 131 -9.19 -2.67 5.93
CA GLY A 131 -9.38 -2.84 4.49
C GLY A 131 -9.90 -4.23 4.15
N SER A 132 -9.27 -5.28 4.67
CA SER A 132 -9.70 -6.67 4.44
C SER A 132 -11.07 -6.95 5.05
N MET A 133 -11.36 -6.43 6.24
CA MET A 133 -12.64 -6.61 6.90
C MET A 133 -13.79 -5.94 6.11
N MET A 134 -13.57 -4.74 5.59
CA MET A 134 -14.56 -4.06 4.73
C MET A 134 -14.77 -4.80 3.41
N ALA A 135 -13.72 -5.37 2.83
CA ALA A 135 -13.84 -6.19 1.62
C ALA A 135 -14.66 -7.45 1.90
N ASP A 136 -14.40 -8.15 3.02
CA ASP A 136 -15.15 -9.32 3.43
C ASP A 136 -16.64 -8.97 3.66
N LEU A 137 -16.93 -7.89 4.41
CA LEU A 137 -18.32 -7.45 4.64
C LEU A 137 -19.05 -7.09 3.34
N LYS A 138 -18.39 -6.37 2.42
CA LYS A 138 -18.94 -6.08 1.09
C LYS A 138 -19.26 -7.37 0.33
N GLY A 139 -18.36 -8.36 0.40
CA GLY A 139 -18.56 -9.68 -0.24
C GLY A 139 -19.75 -10.46 0.33
N PHE A 140 -19.97 -10.39 1.63
CA PHE A 140 -21.06 -11.13 2.29
C PHE A 140 -22.38 -10.35 2.42
N HIS A 141 -22.39 -9.04 2.21
CA HIS A 141 -23.54 -8.15 2.44
C HIS A 141 -24.82 -8.65 1.73
N GLY A 142 -24.71 -8.97 0.42
CA GLY A 142 -25.85 -9.47 -0.34
C GLY A 142 -26.40 -10.79 0.19
N ALA A 143 -25.53 -11.73 0.55
CA ALA A 143 -25.91 -13.03 1.11
C ALA A 143 -26.53 -12.91 2.50
N ILE A 144 -25.99 -12.02 3.35
CA ILE A 144 -26.55 -11.72 4.67
C ILE A 144 -27.97 -11.16 4.52
N ASN A 145 -28.17 -10.16 3.67
CA ASN A 145 -29.48 -9.54 3.47
C ASN A 145 -30.49 -10.50 2.83
N ALA A 146 -30.07 -11.36 1.91
CA ALA A 146 -30.92 -12.42 1.38
C ALA A 146 -31.39 -13.38 2.49
N SER A 147 -30.49 -13.77 3.40
CA SER A 147 -30.83 -14.60 4.55
C SER A 147 -31.78 -13.90 5.54
N LEU A 148 -31.60 -12.60 5.80
CA LEU A 148 -32.48 -11.81 6.66
C LEU A 148 -33.89 -11.70 6.07
N ARG A 149 -34.00 -11.42 4.75
CA ARG A 149 -35.28 -11.40 4.03
C ARG A 149 -36.02 -12.74 4.15
N ALA A 150 -35.31 -13.84 3.96
CA ALA A 150 -35.89 -15.19 4.09
C ALA A 150 -36.43 -15.47 5.51
N GLN A 151 -35.89 -14.77 6.52
CA GLN A 151 -36.37 -14.83 7.94
C GLN A 151 -37.41 -13.79 8.26
N GLY A 152 -37.89 -12.98 7.29
CA GLY A 152 -38.83 -11.88 7.53
C GLY A 152 -38.24 -10.69 8.33
N LYS A 153 -36.90 -10.57 8.35
CA LYS A 153 -36.18 -9.50 9.03
C LYS A 153 -35.78 -8.40 8.06
N SER A 154 -35.63 -7.19 8.60
CA SER A 154 -35.14 -6.03 7.84
C SER A 154 -33.72 -6.22 7.39
N GLU A 155 -33.41 -5.68 6.22
CA GLU A 155 -32.03 -5.63 5.70
C GLU A 155 -31.15 -4.71 6.55
N LEU A 156 -29.86 -5.01 6.56
CA LEU A 156 -28.85 -4.21 7.25
C LEU A 156 -28.00 -3.46 6.23
N THR A 157 -27.67 -2.22 6.54
CA THR A 157 -26.68 -1.47 5.77
C THR A 157 -25.27 -2.00 6.06
N LEU A 158 -24.31 -1.68 5.17
CA LEU A 158 -22.92 -2.05 5.38
C LEU A 158 -22.35 -1.45 6.68
N ASP A 159 -22.73 -0.21 7.00
CA ASP A 159 -22.29 0.48 8.23
C ASP A 159 -22.84 -0.20 9.48
N GLN A 160 -24.11 -0.64 9.44
CA GLN A 160 -24.71 -1.41 10.55
C GLN A 160 -23.98 -2.73 10.77
N LEU A 161 -23.64 -3.44 9.68
CA LEU A 161 -22.86 -4.67 9.77
C LEU A 161 -21.46 -4.42 10.30
N MET A 162 -20.83 -3.31 9.93
CA MET A 162 -19.52 -2.93 10.43
C MET A 162 -19.55 -2.68 11.95
N VAL A 163 -20.55 -1.94 12.44
CA VAL A 163 -20.72 -1.71 13.89
C VAL A 163 -20.93 -3.03 14.63
N MET A 164 -21.78 -3.91 14.10
CA MET A 164 -22.02 -5.23 14.70
C MET A 164 -20.77 -6.10 14.71
N LEU A 165 -19.95 -6.04 13.65
CA LEU A 165 -18.68 -6.78 13.59
C LEU A 165 -17.67 -6.22 14.60
N PHE A 166 -17.60 -4.92 14.82
CA PHE A 166 -16.74 -4.34 15.85
C PHE A 166 -17.17 -4.80 17.25
N GLN A 167 -18.45 -4.79 17.54
CA GLN A 167 -18.97 -5.32 18.81
C GLN A 167 -18.65 -6.80 18.98
N GLU A 168 -18.71 -7.57 17.90
CA GLU A 168 -18.36 -8.98 17.95
C GLU A 168 -16.84 -9.19 18.15
N VAL A 169 -15.97 -8.35 17.58
CA VAL A 169 -14.54 -8.37 17.87
C VAL A 169 -14.25 -8.05 19.34
N GLU A 170 -14.93 -7.05 19.92
CA GLU A 170 -14.82 -6.72 21.34
C GLU A 170 -15.31 -7.87 22.23
N TYR A 171 -16.30 -8.64 21.77
CA TYR A 171 -16.78 -9.83 22.46
C TYR A 171 -15.80 -11.01 22.37
N VAL A 172 -15.25 -11.26 21.19
CA VAL A 172 -14.40 -12.41 20.88
C VAL A 172 -13.00 -12.28 21.48
N TRP A 173 -12.38 -11.12 21.32
CA TRP A 173 -10.97 -10.92 21.65
C TRP A 173 -10.61 -11.28 23.10
N PRO A 174 -11.31 -10.79 24.15
CA PRO A 174 -11.01 -11.18 25.53
C PRO A 174 -11.28 -12.67 25.79
N ARG A 175 -12.29 -13.26 25.12
CA ARG A 175 -12.65 -14.66 25.30
C ARG A 175 -11.64 -15.64 24.70
N LEU A 176 -10.87 -15.18 23.73
CA LEU A 176 -9.74 -15.90 23.17
C LEU A 176 -8.41 -15.67 23.93
N GLY A 177 -8.43 -15.06 25.14
CA GLY A 177 -7.24 -14.83 25.95
C GLY A 177 -6.39 -13.66 25.49
N TYR A 178 -6.97 -12.65 24.87
CA TYR A 178 -6.29 -11.44 24.40
C TYR A 178 -5.10 -11.69 23.47
N PRO A 179 -5.24 -12.51 22.41
CA PRO A 179 -4.15 -12.70 21.47
C PRO A 179 -3.64 -11.36 20.95
N PRO A 180 -2.34 -11.21 20.68
CA PRO A 180 -1.79 -9.97 20.13
C PRO A 180 -2.50 -9.62 18.82
N LEU A 181 -3.00 -8.37 18.69
CA LEU A 181 -3.70 -7.94 17.48
C LEU A 181 -2.72 -7.54 16.38
N VAL A 182 -1.87 -8.48 16.01
CA VAL A 182 -0.90 -8.44 14.92
C VAL A 182 -1.03 -9.72 14.09
N THR A 183 -0.67 -9.66 12.82
CA THR A 183 -0.71 -10.84 11.93
C THR A 183 0.16 -11.98 12.47
N PRO A 184 -0.32 -13.23 12.51
CA PRO A 184 -1.62 -13.71 12.00
C PRO A 184 -2.79 -13.65 13.01
N PHE A 185 -2.53 -13.40 14.29
CA PHE A 185 -3.53 -13.52 15.38
C PHE A 185 -4.71 -12.58 15.21
N SER A 186 -4.47 -11.35 14.71
CA SER A 186 -5.55 -10.41 14.40
C SER A 186 -6.53 -10.96 13.36
N GLN A 187 -6.05 -11.76 12.40
CA GLN A 187 -6.89 -12.43 11.40
C GLN A 187 -7.76 -13.50 12.05
N TYR A 188 -7.24 -14.26 12.99
CA TYR A 188 -8.00 -15.28 13.72
C TYR A 188 -9.13 -14.66 14.53
N VAL A 189 -8.87 -13.56 15.24
CA VAL A 189 -9.90 -12.82 15.97
C VAL A 189 -10.97 -12.27 15.01
N LYS A 190 -10.55 -11.62 13.91
CA LYS A 190 -11.46 -11.08 12.89
C LYS A 190 -12.33 -12.18 12.26
N ASN A 191 -11.71 -13.27 11.83
CA ASN A 191 -12.43 -14.35 11.16
C ASN A 191 -13.43 -15.01 12.11
N THR A 192 -13.05 -15.24 13.35
CA THR A 192 -13.95 -15.79 14.38
C THR A 192 -15.12 -14.84 14.65
N ALA A 193 -14.86 -13.54 14.79
CA ALA A 193 -15.91 -12.54 14.96
C ALA A 193 -16.87 -12.50 13.76
N LEU A 194 -16.34 -12.56 12.53
CA LEU A 194 -17.15 -12.59 11.32
C LEU A 194 -18.04 -13.85 11.26
N MET A 195 -17.46 -15.03 11.57
CA MET A 195 -18.23 -16.29 11.59
C MET A 195 -19.32 -16.29 12.67
N ASN A 196 -19.02 -15.74 13.85
CA ASN A 196 -20.00 -15.55 14.91
C ASN A 196 -21.12 -14.62 14.48
N LEU A 197 -20.79 -13.47 13.87
CA LEU A 197 -21.79 -12.53 13.35
C LEU A 197 -22.70 -13.22 12.33
N MET A 198 -22.12 -13.94 11.39
CA MET A 198 -22.90 -14.68 10.38
C MET A 198 -23.81 -15.75 11.00
N SER A 199 -23.33 -16.46 12.02
CA SER A 199 -24.08 -17.49 12.73
C SER A 199 -25.25 -16.88 13.51
N THR A 200 -25.00 -15.81 14.26
CA THR A 200 -26.04 -15.15 15.06
C THR A 200 -27.12 -14.49 14.21
N LEU A 201 -26.77 -13.92 13.06
CA LEU A 201 -27.75 -13.38 12.10
C LEU A 201 -28.66 -14.47 11.51
N LYS A 202 -28.17 -15.71 11.44
CA LYS A 202 -28.96 -16.89 11.05
C LYS A 202 -29.71 -17.55 12.22
N GLY A 203 -29.65 -17.00 13.42
CA GLY A 203 -30.24 -17.57 14.63
C GLY A 203 -29.47 -18.76 15.22
N GLN A 204 -28.23 -18.95 14.80
CA GLN A 204 -27.33 -19.99 15.33
C GLN A 204 -26.47 -19.44 16.47
N PRO A 205 -26.00 -20.30 17.39
CA PRO A 205 -25.12 -19.85 18.47
C PRO A 205 -23.75 -19.41 17.94
N ARG A 206 -23.06 -18.57 18.73
CA ARG A 206 -21.65 -18.26 18.52
C ARG A 206 -20.80 -19.53 18.62
N TRP A 207 -19.57 -19.45 18.11
CA TRP A 207 -18.56 -20.53 18.17
C TRP A 207 -18.93 -21.80 17.39
N THR A 208 -19.95 -21.72 16.54
CA THR A 208 -20.35 -22.86 15.68
C THR A 208 -19.24 -23.22 14.71
N THR A 209 -18.54 -22.23 14.20
CA THR A 209 -17.42 -22.41 13.25
C THR A 209 -16.18 -21.69 13.78
N ILE A 210 -15.14 -22.46 14.04
CA ILE A 210 -13.80 -21.98 14.38
C ILE A 210 -12.84 -22.72 13.42
N ASP A 211 -12.01 -21.98 12.70
CA ASP A 211 -11.05 -22.56 11.77
C ASP A 211 -9.89 -23.27 12.48
N LYS A 212 -9.14 -24.08 11.73
CA LYS A 212 -8.04 -24.90 12.24
C LYS A 212 -6.94 -24.07 12.89
N ASP A 213 -6.60 -22.94 12.29
CA ASP A 213 -5.49 -22.11 12.78
C ASP A 213 -5.87 -21.35 14.05
N THR A 214 -7.12 -20.87 14.11
CA THR A 214 -7.69 -20.34 15.36
C THR A 214 -7.69 -21.41 16.46
N TRP A 215 -8.03 -22.67 16.16
CA TRP A 215 -7.91 -23.75 17.13
C TRP A 215 -6.46 -24.01 17.54
N ASN A 216 -5.50 -23.99 16.64
CA ASN A 216 -4.08 -24.14 16.97
C ASN A 216 -3.61 -23.04 17.96
N MET A 217 -4.08 -21.81 17.76
CA MET A 217 -3.84 -20.71 18.71
C MET A 217 -4.49 -20.97 20.07
N ILE A 218 -5.78 -21.29 20.10
CA ILE A 218 -6.56 -21.56 21.33
C ILE A 218 -5.91 -22.68 22.13
N LEU A 219 -5.48 -23.75 21.46
CA LEU A 219 -4.89 -24.91 22.09
C LEU A 219 -3.43 -24.72 22.55
N GLY A 220 -2.84 -23.55 22.33
CA GLY A 220 -1.49 -23.21 22.81
C GLY A 220 -0.36 -23.65 21.88
N LYS A 221 -0.63 -24.21 20.69
CA LYS A 221 0.41 -24.61 19.73
C LYS A 221 1.21 -23.45 19.17
N MET A 222 0.65 -22.24 19.20
CA MET A 222 1.30 -21.00 18.73
C MET A 222 1.90 -20.17 19.86
N GLY A 223 2.03 -20.74 21.06
CA GLY A 223 2.56 -20.10 22.25
C GLY A 223 1.48 -19.72 23.27
N THR A 224 1.94 -19.17 24.39
CA THR A 224 1.08 -18.80 25.52
C THR A 224 0.34 -17.49 25.20
N LEU A 225 -0.96 -17.49 25.41
CA LEU A 225 -1.79 -16.30 25.27
C LEU A 225 -1.59 -15.34 26.46
N PRO A 226 -1.73 -14.02 26.25
CA PRO A 226 -1.56 -13.02 27.31
C PRO A 226 -2.57 -13.12 28.46
N GLY A 227 -3.76 -13.60 28.18
CA GLY A 227 -4.84 -13.78 29.17
C GLY A 227 -5.42 -15.18 29.15
N GLU A 228 -6.34 -15.45 30.07
CA GLU A 228 -7.02 -16.72 30.16
C GLU A 228 -8.13 -16.84 29.10
N LEU A 229 -8.30 -18.05 28.58
CA LEU A 229 -9.44 -18.39 27.72
C LEU A 229 -10.74 -18.35 28.51
N ALA A 230 -11.81 -17.89 27.89
CA ALA A 230 -13.11 -17.96 28.51
C ALA A 230 -13.55 -19.41 28.78
N PRO A 231 -14.25 -19.70 29.89
CA PRO A 231 -14.67 -21.05 30.27
C PRO A 231 -15.44 -21.76 29.16
N GLU A 232 -16.28 -21.06 28.41
CA GLU A 232 -17.02 -21.63 27.28
C GLU A 232 -16.12 -22.12 26.15
N ILE A 233 -14.98 -21.47 25.90
CA ILE A 233 -14.03 -21.91 24.89
C ILE A 233 -13.28 -23.16 25.34
N VAL A 234 -12.90 -23.18 26.61
CA VAL A 234 -12.26 -24.36 27.23
C VAL A 234 -13.21 -25.57 27.18
N GLN A 235 -14.48 -25.36 27.51
CA GLN A 235 -15.49 -26.41 27.47
C GLN A 235 -15.73 -26.89 26.04
N LEU A 236 -15.82 -25.99 25.08
CA LEU A 236 -15.98 -26.32 23.67
C LEU A 236 -14.83 -27.13 23.11
N ALA A 237 -13.58 -26.86 23.53
CA ALA A 237 -12.44 -27.68 23.18
C ALA A 237 -12.57 -29.12 23.72
N LYS A 238 -12.96 -29.26 24.98
CA LYS A 238 -13.20 -30.57 25.62
C LYS A 238 -14.32 -31.34 24.93
N ASP A 239 -15.45 -30.68 24.64
CA ASP A 239 -16.60 -31.32 23.97
C ASP A 239 -16.24 -31.85 22.57
N LYS A 240 -15.27 -31.19 21.92
CA LYS A 240 -14.71 -31.62 20.62
C LYS A 240 -13.57 -32.63 20.75
N GLY A 241 -13.19 -33.03 21.96
CA GLY A 241 -12.06 -33.95 22.18
C GLY A 241 -10.69 -33.37 21.80
N LEU A 242 -10.54 -32.02 21.84
CA LEU A 242 -9.30 -31.36 21.54
C LEU A 242 -8.45 -31.21 22.79
N GLU A 243 -7.17 -31.51 22.67
CA GLU A 243 -6.21 -31.43 23.76
C GLU A 243 -5.39 -30.16 23.72
N PHE A 244 -5.20 -29.56 24.89
CA PHE A 244 -4.33 -28.39 25.04
C PHE A 244 -2.87 -28.81 24.95
N TYR A 245 -2.10 -28.08 24.15
CA TYR A 245 -0.71 -28.31 23.91
C TYR A 245 0.15 -27.63 24.98
N THR A 246 1.13 -28.33 25.53
CA THR A 246 2.02 -27.84 26.59
C THR A 246 3.49 -27.77 26.17
N GLY A 247 3.80 -28.15 24.93
CA GLY A 247 5.15 -28.05 24.36
C GLY A 247 5.47 -26.67 23.83
N THR A 248 6.57 -26.54 23.10
CA THR A 248 6.95 -25.29 22.45
C THR A 248 6.31 -25.16 21.06
N PRO A 249 6.10 -23.94 20.54
CA PRO A 249 5.61 -23.78 19.17
C PRO A 249 6.50 -24.46 18.13
N GLN A 250 7.82 -24.50 18.35
CA GLN A 250 8.78 -25.13 17.46
C GLN A 250 8.57 -26.66 17.36
N ASP A 251 8.14 -27.31 18.46
CA ASP A 251 7.83 -28.71 18.44
C ASP A 251 6.48 -29.00 17.77
N ALA A 252 5.53 -28.05 17.89
CA ALA A 252 4.22 -28.15 17.25
C ALA A 252 4.30 -27.93 15.72
N PHE A 253 5.27 -27.13 15.28
CA PHE A 253 5.50 -26.76 13.86
C PHE A 253 6.97 -27.03 13.52
N PRO A 254 7.33 -28.27 13.16
CA PRO A 254 8.71 -28.59 12.81
C PRO A 254 9.17 -27.83 11.56
N ASN A 255 10.48 -27.64 11.47
CA ASN A 255 11.08 -27.02 10.29
C ASN A 255 10.87 -27.91 9.05
N GLU A 256 10.22 -27.40 8.03
CA GLU A 256 9.95 -28.11 6.77
C GLU A 256 10.81 -27.59 5.60
N LEU A 257 11.80 -26.73 5.82
CA LEU A 257 12.59 -26.13 4.71
C LEU A 257 13.27 -27.19 3.85
N ASP A 258 13.78 -28.26 4.44
CA ASP A 258 14.40 -29.35 3.67
C ASP A 258 13.40 -30.07 2.77
N LYS A 259 12.16 -30.22 3.20
CA LYS A 259 11.07 -30.76 2.38
C LYS A 259 10.83 -29.86 1.16
N PHE A 260 10.70 -28.55 1.38
CA PHE A 260 10.49 -27.60 0.29
C PHE A 260 11.70 -27.49 -0.65
N ARG A 261 12.93 -27.57 -0.11
CA ARG A 261 14.16 -27.63 -0.92
C ARG A 261 14.18 -28.85 -1.85
N ASN A 262 13.77 -30.02 -1.35
CA ASN A 262 13.68 -31.21 -2.16
C ASN A 262 12.59 -31.10 -3.23
N MET A 263 11.43 -30.51 -2.90
CA MET A 263 10.37 -30.24 -3.87
C MET A 263 10.86 -29.28 -4.98
N MET A 264 11.58 -28.21 -4.64
CA MET A 264 12.17 -27.29 -5.65
C MET A 264 13.14 -28.02 -6.56
N LYS A 265 13.98 -28.90 -6.00
CA LYS A 265 14.94 -29.70 -6.78
C LYS A 265 14.22 -30.65 -7.75
N GLU A 266 13.12 -31.27 -7.34
CA GLU A 266 12.30 -32.14 -8.20
C GLU A 266 11.65 -31.38 -9.35
N GLU A 267 11.24 -30.12 -9.08
CA GLU A 267 10.66 -29.21 -10.09
C GLU A 267 11.73 -28.52 -10.96
N GLY A 268 13.02 -28.71 -10.65
CA GLY A 268 14.13 -28.05 -11.36
C GLY A 268 14.23 -26.55 -11.07
N TRP A 269 13.74 -26.10 -9.93
CA TRP A 269 13.80 -24.70 -9.51
C TRP A 269 15.04 -24.40 -8.67
N ASP A 270 15.59 -23.21 -8.85
CA ASP A 270 16.70 -22.70 -8.04
C ASP A 270 16.18 -22.11 -6.73
N CYS A 271 16.90 -22.32 -5.63
CA CYS A 271 16.57 -21.78 -4.32
C CYS A 271 16.87 -20.27 -4.19
N GLY A 272 17.55 -19.67 -5.17
CA GLY A 272 18.06 -18.31 -5.13
C GLY A 272 19.44 -18.21 -4.46
N GLN A 273 20.02 -17.04 -4.49
CA GLN A 273 21.38 -16.81 -3.97
C GLN A 273 21.47 -16.97 -2.46
N ASP A 274 20.44 -16.49 -1.74
CA ASP A 274 20.34 -16.52 -0.28
C ASP A 274 19.11 -17.32 0.18
N ASP A 275 18.74 -18.37 -0.53
CA ASP A 275 17.54 -19.19 -0.30
C ASP A 275 16.21 -18.37 -0.37
N GLU A 276 16.21 -17.16 -0.96
CA GLU A 276 15.02 -16.30 -1.05
C GLU A 276 13.86 -16.96 -1.80
N GLU A 277 14.14 -17.66 -2.89
CA GLU A 277 13.12 -18.40 -3.65
C GLU A 277 12.57 -19.58 -2.87
N LEU A 278 13.42 -20.25 -2.06
CA LEU A 278 13.00 -21.33 -1.17
C LEU A 278 12.05 -20.79 -0.09
N PHE A 279 12.35 -19.65 0.52
CA PHE A 279 11.47 -19.03 1.52
C PHE A 279 10.14 -18.60 0.90
N GLU A 280 10.15 -17.98 -0.29
CA GLU A 280 8.92 -17.63 -1.01
C GLU A 280 8.07 -18.87 -1.29
N PHE A 281 8.67 -19.95 -1.75
CA PHE A 281 7.96 -21.19 -2.01
C PHE A 281 7.39 -21.80 -0.73
N ALA A 282 8.17 -21.88 0.34
CA ALA A 282 7.75 -22.45 1.61
C ALA A 282 6.62 -21.64 2.28
N MET A 283 6.64 -20.33 2.16
CA MET A 283 5.64 -19.43 2.74
C MET A 283 4.37 -19.32 1.88
N HIS A 284 4.50 -19.46 0.57
CA HIS A 284 3.44 -19.19 -0.40
C HIS A 284 3.35 -20.24 -1.51
N GLU A 285 3.40 -21.52 -1.17
CA GLU A 285 3.52 -22.64 -2.13
C GLU A 285 2.61 -22.51 -3.34
N ARG A 286 1.31 -22.28 -3.13
CA ARG A 286 0.34 -22.16 -4.22
C ARG A 286 0.62 -20.96 -5.12
N GLN A 287 0.85 -19.79 -4.52
CA GLN A 287 1.11 -18.55 -5.26
C GLN A 287 2.42 -18.63 -6.03
N TYR A 288 3.43 -19.25 -5.43
CA TYR A 288 4.72 -19.46 -6.06
C TYR A 288 4.61 -20.39 -7.29
N ARG A 289 3.85 -21.48 -7.19
CA ARG A 289 3.56 -22.37 -8.32
C ARG A 289 2.81 -21.65 -9.44
N ASP A 290 1.79 -20.88 -9.10
CA ASP A 290 1.06 -20.03 -10.07
C ASP A 290 1.98 -19.01 -10.75
N TYR A 291 2.95 -18.45 -10.01
CA TYR A 291 3.96 -17.53 -10.54
C TYR A 291 4.93 -18.25 -11.51
N LYS A 292 5.54 -19.34 -11.09
CA LYS A 292 6.50 -20.10 -11.92
C LYS A 292 5.88 -20.69 -13.17
N SER A 293 4.63 -21.11 -13.13
CA SER A 293 3.88 -21.61 -14.31
C SER A 293 3.40 -20.51 -15.27
N GLY A 294 3.47 -19.23 -14.87
CA GLY A 294 2.95 -18.10 -15.63
C GLY A 294 1.45 -17.84 -15.46
N VAL A 295 0.72 -18.74 -14.81
CA VAL A 295 -0.74 -18.61 -14.57
C VAL A 295 -1.06 -17.33 -13.77
N ALA A 296 -0.23 -16.97 -12.80
CA ALA A 296 -0.43 -15.74 -12.02
C ALA A 296 -0.37 -14.51 -12.91
N LYS A 297 0.59 -14.45 -13.86
CA LYS A 297 0.74 -13.33 -14.80
C LYS A 297 -0.45 -13.22 -15.74
N GLU A 298 -0.89 -14.34 -16.32
CA GLU A 298 -2.05 -14.35 -17.22
C GLU A 298 -3.32 -13.88 -16.51
N ARG A 299 -3.55 -14.40 -15.30
CA ARG A 299 -4.69 -13.98 -14.46
C ARG A 299 -4.63 -12.51 -14.15
N PHE A 300 -3.46 -12.01 -13.69
CA PHE A 300 -3.25 -10.61 -13.37
C PHE A 300 -3.55 -9.69 -14.56
N LEU A 301 -3.04 -10.01 -15.75
CA LEU A 301 -3.26 -9.18 -16.94
C LEU A 301 -4.75 -9.14 -17.32
N LYS A 302 -5.44 -10.28 -17.23
CA LYS A 302 -6.89 -10.35 -17.49
C LYS A 302 -7.70 -9.55 -16.47
N ASP A 303 -7.36 -9.68 -15.18
CA ASP A 303 -8.04 -8.95 -14.11
C ASP A 303 -7.78 -7.44 -14.21
N LEU A 304 -6.56 -7.05 -14.61
CA LEU A 304 -6.19 -5.65 -14.83
C LEU A 304 -7.00 -5.05 -15.99
N GLU A 305 -7.12 -5.76 -17.11
CA GLU A 305 -7.93 -5.31 -18.24
C GLU A 305 -9.39 -5.12 -17.84
N ALA A 306 -9.99 -6.10 -17.16
CA ALA A 306 -11.35 -6.01 -16.65
C ALA A 306 -11.54 -4.85 -15.65
N ALA A 307 -10.57 -4.61 -14.77
CA ALA A 307 -10.62 -3.52 -13.79
C ALA A 307 -10.54 -2.14 -14.49
N ARG A 308 -9.69 -2.01 -15.50
CA ARG A 308 -9.56 -0.80 -16.34
C ARG A 308 -10.85 -0.51 -17.11
N GLU A 309 -11.43 -1.51 -17.74
CA GLU A 309 -12.72 -1.37 -18.45
C GLU A 309 -13.83 -0.91 -17.49
N LYS A 310 -13.91 -1.52 -16.31
CA LYS A 310 -14.88 -1.13 -15.28
C LYS A 310 -14.69 0.29 -14.76
N ALA A 311 -13.45 0.75 -14.68
CA ALA A 311 -13.11 2.10 -14.25
C ALA A 311 -13.36 3.14 -15.36
N GLY A 312 -13.70 2.73 -16.58
CA GLY A 312 -13.81 3.64 -17.74
C GLY A 312 -12.47 4.23 -18.15
N ALA A 313 -11.36 3.64 -17.71
CA ALA A 313 -10.04 4.08 -18.09
C ALA A 313 -9.85 3.98 -19.61
N PRO A 314 -9.23 4.97 -20.26
CA PRO A 314 -8.95 4.88 -21.69
C PRO A 314 -8.15 3.60 -21.95
N LYS A 315 -8.52 2.86 -22.97
CA LYS A 315 -7.72 1.70 -23.41
C LYS A 315 -6.30 2.20 -23.63
N ILE A 316 -5.34 1.69 -22.85
CA ILE A 316 -3.95 1.90 -23.18
C ILE A 316 -3.75 1.16 -24.51
N VAL A 317 -3.86 1.90 -25.58
CA VAL A 317 -3.22 1.47 -26.81
C VAL A 317 -1.74 1.51 -26.47
N VAL A 318 -1.16 0.33 -26.21
CA VAL A 318 0.29 0.19 -26.20
C VAL A 318 0.68 0.54 -27.63
N ARG A 319 0.81 1.84 -27.88
CA ARG A 319 1.55 2.26 -29.06
C ARG A 319 2.94 1.69 -28.82
N PRO A 320 3.48 0.90 -29.76
CA PRO A 320 4.87 0.51 -29.64
C PRO A 320 5.61 1.81 -29.32
N VAL A 321 6.45 1.75 -28.29
CA VAL A 321 7.37 2.85 -27.99
C VAL A 321 8.02 3.14 -29.33
N VAL A 322 7.58 4.21 -29.97
CA VAL A 322 8.34 4.73 -31.09
C VAL A 322 9.61 5.17 -30.39
N GLU A 323 10.64 4.33 -30.47
CA GLU A 323 11.97 4.73 -30.08
C GLU A 323 12.23 5.99 -30.90
N VAL A 324 12.06 7.14 -30.25
CA VAL A 324 12.53 8.38 -30.80
C VAL A 324 14.01 8.14 -30.97
N PRO A 325 14.54 8.14 -32.20
CA PRO A 325 15.96 7.92 -32.37
C PRO A 325 16.66 8.93 -31.48
N LYS A 326 17.34 8.46 -30.43
CA LYS A 326 18.19 9.32 -29.60
C LYS A 326 19.38 9.72 -30.48
N TYR A 327 19.12 10.66 -31.37
CA TYR A 327 20.22 11.36 -32.03
C TYR A 327 20.94 12.15 -30.93
N PRO A 328 22.24 11.97 -30.74
CA PRO A 328 22.98 12.78 -29.80
C PRO A 328 22.69 14.25 -30.12
N VAL A 329 22.22 15.00 -29.17
CA VAL A 329 21.94 16.44 -29.28
C VAL A 329 23.13 17.17 -29.92
N GLU A 330 24.34 16.75 -29.55
CA GLU A 330 25.62 17.26 -30.10
C GLU A 330 25.75 17.09 -31.62
N ASP A 331 25.22 16.02 -32.19
CA ASP A 331 25.34 15.80 -33.65
C ASP A 331 24.40 16.72 -34.44
N TYR A 332 23.21 17.03 -33.86
CA TYR A 332 22.31 18.05 -34.43
C TYR A 332 22.93 19.42 -34.37
N LEU A 333 23.51 19.82 -33.23
CA LEU A 333 24.12 21.13 -33.05
C LEU A 333 25.39 21.29 -33.92
N LYS A 334 26.14 20.23 -34.18
CA LYS A 334 27.25 20.23 -35.14
C LYS A 334 26.77 20.40 -36.59
N LYS A 335 25.68 19.72 -36.96
CA LYS A 335 25.09 19.78 -38.30
C LYS A 335 24.39 21.11 -38.59
N TYR A 336 23.79 21.69 -37.56
CA TYR A 336 23.02 22.93 -37.63
C TYR A 336 23.56 23.94 -36.57
N PRO A 337 24.66 24.66 -36.86
CA PRO A 337 25.29 25.52 -35.82
C PRO A 337 24.45 26.66 -35.31
N THR A 338 23.39 27.05 -36.03
CA THR A 338 22.43 28.08 -35.64
C THR A 338 21.25 27.53 -34.86
N ALA A 339 21.12 26.20 -34.72
CA ALA A 339 20.01 25.60 -33.98
C ALA A 339 20.12 25.88 -32.49
N VAL A 340 18.99 26.15 -31.87
CA VAL A 340 18.88 26.49 -30.45
C VAL A 340 18.22 25.34 -29.69
N PRO A 341 18.90 24.81 -28.65
CA PRO A 341 18.34 23.78 -27.80
C PRO A 341 17.26 24.36 -26.87
N VAL A 342 16.13 23.70 -26.75
CA VAL A 342 15.07 23.98 -25.79
C VAL A 342 15.26 23.06 -24.60
N GLN A 343 15.39 23.64 -23.41
CA GLN A 343 15.67 22.92 -22.18
C GLN A 343 14.43 22.84 -21.28
N ALA A 344 14.35 21.76 -20.52
CA ALA A 344 13.32 21.62 -19.49
C ALA A 344 13.51 22.67 -18.38
N PRO A 345 12.46 23.44 -18.05
CA PRO A 345 12.55 24.51 -17.03
C PRO A 345 12.69 23.94 -15.61
N VAL A 346 12.13 22.75 -15.38
CA VAL A 346 12.11 22.05 -14.09
C VAL A 346 12.22 20.54 -14.32
N LYS A 347 12.49 19.79 -13.27
CA LYS A 347 12.39 18.33 -13.27
C LYS A 347 10.92 17.91 -13.19
N GLY A 348 10.53 16.93 -14.02
CA GLY A 348 9.18 16.38 -14.01
C GLY A 348 8.91 15.48 -15.20
N LYS A 349 7.63 15.26 -15.47
CA LYS A 349 7.15 14.45 -16.59
C LYS A 349 6.84 15.35 -17.79
N ILE A 350 7.43 15.07 -18.93
CA ILE A 350 7.18 15.88 -20.13
C ILE A 350 5.80 15.56 -20.73
N LEU A 351 5.07 16.60 -21.09
CA LEU A 351 3.78 16.54 -21.75
C LEU A 351 3.80 17.39 -23.02
N TRP A 352 3.89 16.73 -24.16
CA TRP A 352 3.78 17.38 -25.46
C TRP A 352 2.33 17.54 -25.91
N GLU A 353 1.45 16.60 -25.48
CA GLU A 353 0.01 16.68 -25.69
C GLU A 353 -0.67 17.04 -24.38
N VAL A 354 -1.29 18.20 -24.32
CA VAL A 354 -2.18 18.60 -23.26
C VAL A 354 -3.52 18.89 -23.89
N ASP A 355 -4.52 18.08 -23.57
CA ASP A 355 -5.88 18.30 -24.01
C ASP A 355 -6.51 19.38 -23.12
N VAL A 356 -6.39 20.62 -23.57
CA VAL A 356 -7.07 21.76 -22.95
C VAL A 356 -7.94 22.33 -24.04
N ASP A 357 -9.25 22.08 -23.99
CA ASP A 357 -10.26 22.66 -24.89
C ASP A 357 -9.99 22.44 -26.40
N ASP A 358 -9.73 21.20 -26.83
CA ASP A 358 -9.53 20.80 -28.25
C ASP A 358 -8.27 21.34 -28.95
N VAL A 359 -7.30 21.88 -28.25
CA VAL A 359 -6.02 22.29 -28.84
C VAL A 359 -4.96 21.24 -28.57
N SER A 360 -4.69 20.38 -29.54
CA SER A 360 -3.59 19.41 -29.52
C SER A 360 -2.27 20.17 -29.77
N MET A 361 -1.45 20.34 -28.73
CA MET A 361 -0.10 20.90 -28.83
C MET A 361 0.93 19.75 -28.97
N LEU A 362 1.13 19.29 -30.18
CA LEU A 362 2.21 18.33 -30.51
C LEU A 362 3.31 19.10 -31.25
N PRO A 363 4.48 19.32 -30.66
CA PRO A 363 5.63 19.72 -31.46
C PRO A 363 6.05 18.50 -32.31
N ARG A 364 5.71 18.54 -33.57
CA ARG A 364 6.23 17.56 -34.54
C ARG A 364 7.53 18.12 -35.14
N THR A 365 8.46 17.23 -35.45
CA THR A 365 9.60 17.61 -36.30
C THR A 365 9.09 18.34 -37.55
N GLY A 366 9.57 19.56 -37.80
CA GLY A 366 9.09 20.45 -38.85
C GLY A 366 7.98 21.41 -38.46
N ALA A 367 7.41 21.33 -37.25
CA ALA A 367 6.42 22.27 -36.75
C ALA A 367 7.04 23.67 -36.54
N GLN A 368 6.29 24.70 -36.85
CA GLN A 368 6.65 26.07 -36.52
C GLN A 368 6.37 26.36 -35.06
N VAL A 369 7.29 27.03 -34.38
CA VAL A 369 7.15 27.49 -33.00
C VAL A 369 7.54 28.96 -32.86
N ASN A 370 6.94 29.67 -31.93
CA ASN A 370 7.22 31.06 -31.67
C ASN A 370 7.92 31.26 -30.33
N ALA A 371 8.86 32.18 -30.28
CA ALA A 371 9.56 32.55 -29.05
C ALA A 371 8.58 32.97 -27.94
N GLY A 372 8.74 32.40 -26.77
CA GLY A 372 7.90 32.75 -25.62
C GLY A 372 6.51 32.09 -25.62
N GLU A 373 6.11 31.34 -26.65
CA GLU A 373 4.88 30.56 -26.65
C GLU A 373 5.13 29.11 -26.19
N PRO A 374 4.25 28.54 -25.37
CA PRO A 374 4.41 27.15 -24.90
C PRO A 374 4.38 26.16 -26.07
N MET A 375 5.39 25.28 -26.15
CA MET A 375 5.42 24.15 -27.08
C MET A 375 5.18 22.81 -26.39
N GLY A 376 5.03 22.82 -25.08
CA GLY A 376 4.79 21.67 -24.23
C GLY A 376 4.86 22.06 -22.76
N TYR A 377 4.72 21.09 -21.89
CA TYR A 377 4.71 21.31 -20.44
C TYR A 377 5.53 20.26 -19.71
N VAL A 378 6.04 20.63 -18.53
CA VAL A 378 6.59 19.69 -17.56
C VAL A 378 5.61 19.60 -16.40
N GLN A 379 5.01 18.45 -16.24
CA GLN A 379 4.15 18.15 -15.10
C GLN A 379 5.00 17.94 -13.86
N THR A 380 4.75 18.75 -12.84
CA THR A 380 5.34 18.66 -11.51
C THR A 380 4.26 18.32 -10.48
N TYR A 381 4.67 18.16 -9.23
CA TYR A 381 3.73 18.02 -8.11
C TYR A 381 2.86 19.28 -7.91
N TYR A 382 3.42 20.46 -8.19
CA TYR A 382 2.78 21.74 -7.92
C TYR A 382 1.98 22.30 -9.11
N GLY A 383 2.02 21.63 -10.24
CA GLY A 383 1.36 22.08 -11.46
C GLY A 383 2.15 21.78 -12.72
N MET A 384 1.83 22.49 -13.78
CA MET A 384 2.51 22.37 -15.07
C MET A 384 3.38 23.61 -15.30
N GLU A 385 4.63 23.38 -15.69
CA GLU A 385 5.57 24.44 -16.09
C GLU A 385 5.73 24.42 -17.60
N GLU A 386 5.67 25.57 -18.23
CA GLU A 386 5.70 25.72 -19.68
C GLU A 386 7.10 25.47 -20.25
N ILE A 387 7.18 24.69 -21.32
CA ILE A 387 8.38 24.55 -22.15
C ILE A 387 8.24 25.57 -23.28
N VAL A 388 9.06 26.63 -23.25
CA VAL A 388 9.01 27.71 -24.22
C VAL A 388 10.32 27.80 -25.02
N PRO A 389 10.27 27.91 -26.36
CA PRO A 389 11.45 28.16 -27.17
C PRO A 389 11.91 29.61 -27.01
N ALA A 390 13.22 29.81 -27.11
CA ALA A 390 13.83 31.14 -27.02
C ALA A 390 13.81 31.90 -28.34
N VAL A 391 13.48 31.25 -29.46
CA VAL A 391 13.52 31.79 -30.82
C VAL A 391 12.32 31.31 -31.62
N ASP A 392 11.87 32.11 -32.56
CA ASP A 392 10.94 31.68 -33.62
C ASP A 392 11.67 30.77 -34.59
N GLY A 393 10.99 29.69 -35.02
CA GLY A 393 11.64 28.77 -35.92
C GLY A 393 10.92 27.40 -36.05
N ARG A 394 11.62 26.47 -36.66
CA ARG A 394 11.10 25.09 -36.87
C ARG A 394 11.75 24.11 -35.94
N VAL A 395 10.94 23.22 -35.40
CA VAL A 395 11.40 22.08 -34.59
C VAL A 395 12.20 21.13 -35.50
N LEU A 396 13.49 21.01 -35.26
CA LEU A 396 14.39 20.05 -35.93
C LEU A 396 14.27 18.66 -35.34
N ALA A 397 14.19 18.56 -34.04
CA ALA A 397 14.09 17.30 -33.33
C ALA A 397 13.34 17.49 -31.99
N VAL A 398 12.57 16.49 -31.62
CA VAL A 398 12.03 16.31 -30.28
C VAL A 398 12.90 15.25 -29.62
N CYS A 399 13.55 15.60 -28.51
CA CYS A 399 14.58 14.79 -27.87
C CYS A 399 14.05 13.92 -26.72
N SER A 400 12.83 14.18 -26.26
CA SER A 400 12.19 13.44 -25.17
C SER A 400 10.79 12.99 -25.58
N ALA A 401 10.42 11.75 -25.18
CA ALA A 401 9.13 11.18 -25.49
C ALA A 401 8.01 11.74 -24.60
N GLN A 402 6.76 11.70 -25.08
CA GLN A 402 5.57 11.99 -24.27
C GLN A 402 5.56 11.13 -23.01
N GLY A 403 5.47 11.76 -21.84
CA GLY A 403 5.44 11.09 -20.55
C GLY A 403 6.80 10.69 -19.99
N GLU A 404 7.90 11.02 -20.66
CA GLU A 404 9.27 10.76 -20.18
C GLU A 404 9.58 11.63 -18.95
N GLN A 405 10.33 11.05 -18.00
CA GLN A 405 10.87 11.80 -16.86
C GLN A 405 12.14 12.52 -17.29
N ILE A 406 12.18 13.82 -17.07
CA ILE A 406 13.27 14.69 -17.46
C ILE A 406 13.84 15.45 -16.28
N LEU A 407 15.11 15.83 -16.38
CA LEU A 407 15.77 16.69 -15.40
C LEU A 407 15.70 18.16 -15.82
N LYS A 408 15.79 19.05 -14.86
CA LYS A 408 15.94 20.48 -15.14
C LYS A 408 17.21 20.72 -15.99
N GLY A 409 17.07 21.48 -17.08
CA GLY A 409 18.15 21.79 -18.00
C GLY A 409 18.44 20.73 -19.06
N GLU A 410 17.74 19.60 -19.02
CA GLU A 410 17.83 18.58 -20.07
C GLU A 410 17.23 19.10 -21.37
N VAL A 411 17.91 18.82 -22.49
CA VAL A 411 17.46 19.28 -23.82
C VAL A 411 16.31 18.39 -24.27
N VAL A 412 15.13 18.97 -24.44
CA VAL A 412 13.89 18.27 -24.79
C VAL A 412 13.48 18.47 -26.24
N ALA A 413 13.96 19.52 -26.88
CA ALA A 413 13.78 19.77 -28.31
C ALA A 413 14.90 20.65 -28.87
N ILE A 414 15.02 20.68 -30.19
CA ILE A 414 15.99 21.52 -30.94
C ILE A 414 15.20 22.32 -31.97
N VAL A 415 15.35 23.64 -31.98
CA VAL A 415 14.67 24.56 -32.90
C VAL A 415 15.70 25.19 -33.83
N LEU A 416 15.44 25.17 -35.12
CA LEU A 416 16.18 25.94 -36.11
C LEU A 416 15.50 27.32 -36.27
N PRO A 417 16.18 28.41 -35.93
CA PRO A 417 15.62 29.78 -36.09
C PRO A 417 15.21 30.04 -37.53
N ASP A 418 14.13 30.78 -37.69
CA ASP A 418 13.79 31.38 -39.00
C ASP A 418 14.93 32.33 -39.39
N LYS A 419 15.27 32.36 -40.65
CA LYS A 419 16.27 33.32 -41.12
C LYS A 419 15.70 34.74 -40.93
N GLU A 420 16.40 35.57 -40.22
CA GLU A 420 16.15 37.01 -40.29
C GLU A 420 16.34 37.43 -41.78
N ASP A 421 15.25 37.95 -42.39
CA ASP A 421 15.29 38.59 -43.69
C ASP A 421 16.06 39.91 -43.64
#